data_bb62066bce46633f31914d989b7d9c31
#
_entry.id   bb62066bce46633f31914d989b7d9c31
#
_cell.length_a   1.000
_cell.length_b   1.000
_cell.length_c   1.000
_cell.angle_alpha   90.00
_cell.angle_beta   90.00
_cell.angle_gamma   90.00
#
_symmetry.space_group_name_H-M   'P 1'
#
loop_
_entity.id
_entity.type
_entity.pdbx_description
1 polymer ?
#
loop_
_entity_poly.entity_id
_entity_poly.type
_entity_poly.pdbx_seq_one_letter_code
_entity_poly.pdbx_strand_id
1 'polypeptide(L)'
;FIQGAWTTAGMWKNMQGLFAYFATQVEKILNYAVKLREAVDGIYQSFHENFGLAKLSPPPITLEKHLDSMHALEENARSFCRDPINIATNKDFLIKKFYDGMVEEARQQFELTRLDTEHWLRGALGPLNGQIMERQTLMLKRVESLRNMKDNLTSVQERIKQLDSQRQSLKKQGEQLDLLRNNLALNNPPSPGAKPATAGSQQPAS
;
A
#
# COMPACT_ATOMS: atom_id res chain seq x y z
N PHE A 1 20.76 -40.21 18.97
CA PHE A 1 19.53 -41.01 18.97
C PHE A 1 19.67 -42.27 18.13
N ILE A 2 20.12 -42.21 16.89
CA ILE A 2 20.32 -43.36 15.99
C ILE A 2 21.54 -44.22 16.44
N GLN A 3 22.61 -43.62 16.94
CA GLN A 3 23.80 -44.33 17.43
C GLN A 3 23.52 -45.21 18.69
N GLY A 4 22.50 -44.88 19.48
CA GLY A 4 22.10 -45.64 20.66
C GLY A 4 21.28 -46.94 20.37
N ALA A 5 20.91 -47.16 19.12
CA ALA A 5 20.16 -48.34 18.73
C ALA A 5 21.09 -49.58 18.66
N TRP A 6 20.88 -50.56 19.56
CA TRP A 6 21.70 -51.78 19.65
C TRP A 6 21.50 -52.74 18.49
N THR A 7 20.34 -52.65 17.81
CA THR A 7 19.97 -53.56 16.71
C THR A 7 19.77 -52.77 15.40
N THR A 8 20.10 -53.43 14.29
CA THR A 8 19.86 -52.85 12.93
C THR A 8 18.38 -52.52 12.73
N ALA A 9 17.47 -53.34 13.24
CA ALA A 9 16.04 -53.10 13.17
C ALA A 9 15.62 -51.82 13.95
N GLY A 10 16.19 -51.58 15.14
CA GLY A 10 15.97 -50.36 15.93
C GLY A 10 16.50 -49.10 15.22
N MET A 11 17.65 -49.21 14.58
CA MET A 11 18.20 -48.10 13.76
C MET A 11 17.28 -47.75 12.58
N TRP A 12 16.83 -48.75 11.83
CA TRP A 12 15.88 -48.56 10.72
C TRP A 12 14.57 -47.88 11.16
N LYS A 13 14.00 -48.33 12.27
CA LYS A 13 12.79 -47.72 12.83
C LYS A 13 13.02 -46.27 13.19
N ASN A 14 14.16 -45.95 13.78
CA ASN A 14 14.49 -44.55 14.12
C ASN A 14 14.72 -43.67 12.88
N MET A 15 15.37 -44.20 11.83
CA MET A 15 15.54 -43.52 10.56
C MET A 15 14.20 -43.21 9.89
N GLN A 16 13.30 -44.19 9.80
CA GLN A 16 11.96 -43.97 9.25
C GLN A 16 11.15 -42.98 10.09
N GLY A 17 11.19 -43.12 11.42
CA GLY A 17 10.49 -42.23 12.35
C GLY A 17 10.95 -40.76 12.25
N LEU A 18 12.22 -40.53 11.91
CA LEU A 18 12.77 -39.19 11.75
C LEU A 18 12.09 -38.46 10.60
N PHE A 19 11.91 -39.08 9.43
CA PHE A 19 11.26 -38.46 8.27
C PHE A 19 9.76 -38.30 8.46
N ALA A 20 9.09 -39.22 9.09
CA ALA A 20 7.67 -39.06 9.50
C ALA A 20 7.52 -37.85 10.44
N TYR A 21 8.47 -37.68 11.37
CA TYR A 21 8.51 -36.50 12.23
C TYR A 21 8.74 -35.21 11.41
N PHE A 22 9.68 -35.21 10.48
CA PHE A 22 9.93 -34.04 9.62
C PHE A 22 8.70 -33.66 8.79
N ALA A 23 8.04 -34.64 8.14
CA ALA A 23 6.78 -34.40 7.42
C ALA A 23 5.73 -33.75 8.32
N THR A 24 5.55 -34.24 9.54
CA THR A 24 4.63 -33.65 10.52
C THR A 24 5.02 -32.20 10.90
N GLN A 25 6.30 -31.88 10.98
CA GLN A 25 6.73 -30.50 11.27
C GLN A 25 6.45 -29.57 10.08
N VAL A 26 6.69 -30.01 8.84
CA VAL A 26 6.36 -29.23 7.64
C VAL A 26 4.85 -28.99 7.54
N GLU A 27 4.03 -30.02 7.82
CA GLU A 27 2.57 -29.87 7.87
C GLU A 27 2.13 -28.81 8.91
N LYS A 28 2.76 -28.77 10.08
CA LYS A 28 2.51 -27.72 11.08
C LYS A 28 2.88 -26.34 10.55
N ILE A 29 4.02 -26.20 9.85
CA ILE A 29 4.44 -24.95 9.24
C ILE A 29 3.39 -24.48 8.21
N LEU A 30 2.89 -25.39 7.37
CA LEU A 30 1.82 -25.08 6.42
C LEU A 30 0.54 -24.59 7.11
N ASN A 31 0.13 -25.25 8.18
CA ASN A 31 -1.04 -24.84 8.97
C ASN A 31 -0.85 -23.45 9.59
N TYR A 32 0.36 -23.11 10.05
CA TYR A 32 0.66 -21.76 10.51
C TYR A 32 0.66 -20.73 9.37
N ALA A 33 1.17 -21.11 8.18
CA ALA A 33 1.17 -20.24 7.00
C ALA A 33 -0.26 -19.91 6.53
N VAL A 34 -1.19 -20.88 6.59
CA VAL A 34 -2.62 -20.65 6.30
C VAL A 34 -3.21 -19.63 7.28
N LYS A 35 -3.00 -19.82 8.58
CA LYS A 35 -3.47 -18.87 9.61
C LYS A 35 -2.87 -17.48 9.44
N LEU A 36 -1.59 -17.41 9.08
CA LEU A 36 -0.91 -16.14 8.81
C LEU A 36 -1.53 -15.43 7.59
N ARG A 37 -1.83 -16.18 6.54
CA ARG A 37 -2.52 -15.66 5.36
C ARG A 37 -3.91 -15.11 5.72
N GLU A 38 -4.69 -15.85 6.50
CA GLU A 38 -6.00 -15.38 6.98
C GLU A 38 -5.89 -14.08 7.79
N ALA A 39 -4.87 -13.96 8.63
CA ALA A 39 -4.61 -12.72 9.38
C ALA A 39 -4.25 -11.55 8.45
N VAL A 40 -3.43 -11.80 7.44
CA VAL A 40 -3.07 -10.78 6.43
C VAL A 40 -4.30 -10.39 5.60
N ASP A 41 -5.14 -11.35 5.18
CA ASP A 41 -6.42 -11.08 4.50
C ASP A 41 -7.33 -10.20 5.37
N GLY A 42 -7.41 -10.46 6.67
CA GLY A 42 -8.14 -9.62 7.63
C GLY A 42 -7.62 -8.19 7.69
N ILE A 43 -6.30 -7.99 7.59
CA ILE A 43 -5.70 -6.65 7.50
C ILE A 43 -6.16 -5.94 6.22
N TYR A 44 -6.09 -6.60 5.07
CA TYR A 44 -6.54 -6.04 3.80
C TYR A 44 -8.02 -5.65 3.82
N GLN A 45 -8.87 -6.52 4.38
CA GLN A 45 -10.30 -6.25 4.54
C GLN A 45 -10.54 -5.05 5.46
N SER A 46 -9.87 -4.99 6.60
CA SER A 46 -9.98 -3.86 7.54
C SER A 46 -9.59 -2.53 6.89
N PHE A 47 -8.53 -2.51 6.09
CA PHE A 47 -8.13 -1.30 5.37
C PHE A 47 -9.12 -0.91 4.28
N HIS A 48 -9.70 -1.88 3.56
CA HIS A 48 -10.77 -1.63 2.61
C HIS A 48 -12.01 -1.00 3.28
N GLU A 49 -12.47 -1.59 4.37
CA GLU A 49 -13.70 -1.17 5.06
C GLU A 49 -13.53 0.16 5.79
N ASN A 50 -12.44 0.35 6.52
CA ASN A 50 -12.26 1.53 7.38
C ASN A 50 -11.69 2.74 6.62
N PHE A 51 -10.91 2.51 5.57
CA PHE A 51 -10.21 3.60 4.87
C PHE A 51 -10.63 3.73 3.40
N GLY A 52 -11.53 2.87 2.89
CA GLY A 52 -11.99 2.90 1.52
C GLY A 52 -10.85 2.70 0.49
N LEU A 53 -9.83 1.91 0.84
CA LEU A 53 -8.81 1.48 -0.11
C LEU A 53 -9.40 0.49 -1.12
N ALA A 54 -8.78 0.33 -2.29
CA ALA A 54 -9.22 -0.67 -3.24
C ALA A 54 -9.16 -2.07 -2.62
N LYS A 55 -10.14 -2.93 -2.96
CA LYS A 55 -10.14 -4.32 -2.49
C LYS A 55 -9.01 -5.07 -3.17
N LEU A 56 -7.98 -5.35 -2.39
CA LEU A 56 -6.84 -6.19 -2.78
C LEU A 56 -6.81 -7.44 -1.91
N SER A 57 -6.05 -8.44 -2.36
CA SER A 57 -5.70 -9.62 -1.59
C SER A 57 -4.19 -9.81 -1.61
N PRO A 58 -3.62 -10.41 -0.55
CA PRO A 58 -2.20 -10.73 -0.53
C PRO A 58 -1.84 -11.74 -1.64
N PRO A 59 -0.57 -11.77 -2.06
CA PRO A 59 -0.11 -12.78 -3.01
C PRO A 59 -0.34 -14.19 -2.46
N PRO A 60 -0.55 -15.19 -3.32
CA PRO A 60 -0.71 -16.58 -2.87
C PRO A 60 0.58 -17.07 -2.21
N ILE A 61 0.45 -17.87 -1.15
CA ILE A 61 1.57 -18.60 -0.55
C ILE A 61 1.60 -20.00 -1.15
N THR A 62 2.74 -20.42 -1.67
CA THR A 62 2.93 -21.70 -2.37
C THR A 62 3.97 -22.54 -1.63
N LEU A 63 3.56 -23.13 -0.51
CA LEU A 63 4.42 -23.98 0.32
C LEU A 63 4.14 -25.48 0.15
N GLU A 64 3.09 -25.85 -0.59
CA GLU A 64 2.69 -27.26 -0.81
C GLU A 64 3.84 -28.07 -1.43
N LYS A 65 4.61 -27.46 -2.35
CA LYS A 65 5.80 -28.10 -2.96
C LYS A 65 6.82 -28.60 -1.95
N HIS A 66 6.94 -27.93 -0.78
CA HIS A 66 7.87 -28.34 0.27
C HIS A 66 7.36 -29.56 1.04
N LEU A 67 6.02 -29.68 1.20
CA LEU A 67 5.42 -30.88 1.78
C LEU A 67 5.62 -32.09 0.84
N ASP A 68 5.35 -31.90 -0.45
CA ASP A 68 5.55 -32.94 -1.46
C ASP A 68 7.02 -33.40 -1.50
N SER A 69 7.97 -32.47 -1.45
CA SER A 69 9.40 -32.78 -1.36
C SER A 69 9.74 -33.56 -0.10
N MET A 70 9.14 -33.22 1.04
CA MET A 70 9.37 -33.91 2.30
C MET A 70 8.76 -35.33 2.31
N HIS A 71 7.60 -35.52 1.71
CA HIS A 71 7.00 -36.84 1.51
C HIS A 71 7.85 -37.71 0.55
N ALA A 72 8.39 -37.12 -0.51
CA ALA A 72 9.32 -37.83 -1.40
C ALA A 72 10.58 -38.29 -0.64
N LEU A 73 11.13 -37.43 0.23
CA LEU A 73 12.25 -37.81 1.10
C LEU A 73 11.89 -38.92 2.09
N GLU A 74 10.69 -38.91 2.65
CA GLU A 74 10.20 -39.99 3.52
C GLU A 74 10.17 -41.33 2.77
N GLU A 75 9.64 -41.32 1.53
CA GLU A 75 9.59 -42.54 0.71
C GLU A 75 10.99 -43.02 0.29
N ASN A 76 11.88 -42.09 -0.07
CA ASN A 76 13.29 -42.38 -0.33
C ASN A 76 13.98 -43.02 0.89
N ALA A 77 13.69 -42.50 2.10
CA ALA A 77 14.21 -43.07 3.33
C ALA A 77 13.68 -44.51 3.60
N ARG A 78 12.40 -44.76 3.30
CA ARG A 78 11.82 -46.08 3.38
C ARG A 78 12.49 -47.04 2.39
N SER A 79 12.69 -46.61 1.16
CA SER A 79 13.37 -47.38 0.11
C SER A 79 14.80 -47.67 0.49
N PHE A 80 15.55 -46.68 1.00
CA PHE A 80 16.91 -46.83 1.50
C PHE A 80 17.02 -47.87 2.60
N CYS A 81 16.06 -47.89 3.52
CA CYS A 81 16.01 -48.85 4.60
C CYS A 81 15.66 -50.27 4.15
N ARG A 82 15.01 -50.47 2.99
CA ARG A 82 14.63 -51.76 2.43
C ARG A 82 15.65 -52.32 1.46
N ASP A 83 16.63 -51.54 1.04
CA ASP A 83 17.66 -51.95 0.08
C ASP A 83 18.55 -53.06 0.69
N PRO A 84 18.63 -54.27 0.10
CA PRO A 84 19.45 -55.34 0.58
C PRO A 84 20.94 -55.01 0.71
N ILE A 85 21.46 -54.12 -0.18
CA ILE A 85 22.82 -53.65 -0.16
C ILE A 85 23.08 -52.84 1.11
N ASN A 86 22.14 -51.99 1.47
CA ASN A 86 22.25 -51.17 2.66
C ASN A 86 22.12 -52.04 3.95
N ILE A 87 21.32 -53.10 3.90
CA ILE A 87 21.14 -54.03 5.03
C ILE A 87 22.45 -54.80 5.31
N ALA A 88 23.21 -55.16 4.28
CA ALA A 88 24.50 -55.88 4.38
C ALA A 88 25.69 -54.96 4.65
N THR A 89 25.53 -53.65 4.64
CA THR A 89 26.62 -52.67 4.77
C THR A 89 26.97 -52.41 6.24
N ASN A 90 28.24 -52.03 6.50
CA ASN A 90 28.69 -51.66 7.84
C ASN A 90 27.82 -50.50 8.41
N LYS A 91 27.44 -50.62 9.68
CA LYS A 91 26.57 -49.70 10.39
C LYS A 91 27.05 -48.21 10.32
N ASP A 92 28.35 -48.00 10.57
CA ASP A 92 28.88 -46.61 10.63
C ASP A 92 28.89 -45.94 9.25
N PHE A 93 29.22 -46.71 8.20
CA PHE A 93 29.13 -46.21 6.83
C PHE A 93 27.69 -45.91 6.42
N LEU A 94 26.75 -46.76 6.84
CA LEU A 94 25.33 -46.57 6.55
C LEU A 94 24.77 -45.33 7.24
N ILE A 95 25.13 -45.13 8.51
CA ILE A 95 24.74 -43.90 9.24
C ILE A 95 25.24 -42.66 8.56
N LYS A 96 26.53 -42.66 8.16
CA LYS A 96 27.14 -41.55 7.43
C LYS A 96 26.43 -41.28 6.11
N LYS A 97 26.19 -42.30 5.29
CA LYS A 97 25.48 -42.19 4.00
C LYS A 97 24.06 -41.65 4.18
N PHE A 98 23.38 -42.05 5.24
CA PHE A 98 22.06 -41.56 5.56
C PHE A 98 22.07 -40.07 5.96
N TYR A 99 23.01 -39.64 6.79
CA TYR A 99 23.16 -38.25 7.20
C TYR A 99 23.57 -37.36 6.06
N ASP A 100 24.63 -37.71 5.35
CA ASP A 100 25.23 -36.89 4.26
C ASP A 100 24.26 -36.77 3.05
N GLY A 101 23.40 -37.78 2.83
CA GLY A 101 22.40 -37.73 1.78
C GLY A 101 21.09 -37.14 2.28
N MET A 102 20.30 -37.94 3.00
CA MET A 102 18.90 -37.65 3.26
C MET A 102 18.65 -36.60 4.34
N VAL A 103 19.45 -36.62 5.44
CA VAL A 103 19.26 -35.65 6.51
C VAL A 103 19.67 -34.27 6.06
N GLU A 104 20.73 -34.16 5.28
CA GLU A 104 21.16 -32.88 4.71
C GLU A 104 20.14 -32.35 3.69
N GLU A 105 19.56 -33.23 2.86
CA GLU A 105 18.50 -32.85 1.93
C GLU A 105 17.24 -32.36 2.68
N ALA A 106 16.83 -33.05 3.75
CA ALA A 106 15.74 -32.59 4.60
C ALA A 106 16.02 -31.21 5.22
N ARG A 107 17.25 -30.99 5.69
CA ARG A 107 17.69 -29.71 6.23
C ARG A 107 17.60 -28.59 5.18
N GLN A 108 18.03 -28.85 3.95
CA GLN A 108 17.91 -27.91 2.84
C GLN A 108 16.42 -27.59 2.55
N GLN A 109 15.53 -28.57 2.57
CA GLN A 109 14.09 -28.33 2.39
C GLN A 109 13.48 -27.47 3.50
N PHE A 110 13.87 -27.65 4.75
CA PHE A 110 13.46 -26.75 5.84
C PHE A 110 13.94 -25.33 5.64
N GLU A 111 15.20 -25.15 5.21
CA GLU A 111 15.76 -23.83 4.95
C GLU A 111 15.06 -23.14 3.78
N LEU A 112 14.78 -23.86 2.69
CA LEU A 112 14.00 -23.33 1.57
C LEU A 112 12.58 -22.94 2.00
N THR A 113 11.92 -23.77 2.81
CA THR A 113 10.59 -23.47 3.37
C THR A 113 10.62 -22.18 4.21
N ARG A 114 11.67 -22.02 5.03
CA ARG A 114 11.87 -20.82 5.85
C ARG A 114 12.05 -19.59 4.98
N LEU A 115 12.94 -19.66 3.96
CA LEU A 115 13.22 -18.55 3.05
C LEU A 115 11.99 -18.15 2.23
N ASP A 116 11.25 -19.12 1.69
CA ASP A 116 10.04 -18.85 0.91
C ASP A 116 8.96 -18.21 1.79
N THR A 117 8.82 -18.66 3.04
CA THR A 117 7.88 -18.07 4.00
C THR A 117 8.27 -16.63 4.35
N GLU A 118 9.55 -16.37 4.61
CA GLU A 118 10.04 -15.01 4.88
C GLU A 118 9.86 -14.09 3.68
N HIS A 119 10.16 -14.57 2.48
CA HIS A 119 9.99 -13.81 1.24
C HIS A 119 8.52 -13.44 1.02
N TRP A 120 7.63 -14.42 1.18
CA TRP A 120 6.19 -14.18 1.10
C TRP A 120 5.74 -13.14 2.13
N LEU A 121 6.15 -13.27 3.39
CA LEU A 121 5.74 -12.36 4.46
C LEU A 121 6.18 -10.91 4.19
N ARG A 122 7.41 -10.73 3.69
CA ARG A 122 7.92 -9.40 3.30
C ARG A 122 7.12 -8.80 2.14
N GLY A 123 6.71 -9.62 1.19
CA GLY A 123 5.93 -9.20 0.02
C GLY A 123 4.43 -9.08 0.28
N ALA A 124 3.91 -9.77 1.30
CA ALA A 124 2.47 -9.91 1.53
C ALA A 124 1.75 -8.58 1.76
N LEU A 125 2.39 -7.61 2.42
CA LEU A 125 1.83 -6.29 2.68
C LEU A 125 2.27 -5.23 1.64
N GLY A 126 3.09 -5.59 0.67
CA GLY A 126 3.60 -4.68 -0.36
C GLY A 126 2.51 -3.93 -1.13
N PRO A 127 1.51 -4.62 -1.72
CA PRO A 127 0.41 -3.98 -2.44
C PRO A 127 -0.40 -3.02 -1.57
N LEU A 128 -0.65 -3.36 -0.31
CA LEU A 128 -1.36 -2.50 0.64
C LEU A 128 -0.54 -1.25 0.97
N ASN A 129 0.75 -1.41 1.23
CA ASN A 129 1.65 -0.28 1.49
C ASN A 129 1.71 0.67 0.28
N GLY A 130 1.75 0.13 -0.94
CA GLY A 130 1.67 0.93 -2.17
C GLY A 130 0.43 1.82 -2.22
N GLN A 131 -0.76 1.26 -1.94
CA GLN A 131 -2.01 2.04 -1.88
C GLN A 131 -2.01 3.11 -0.79
N ILE A 132 -1.47 2.80 0.39
CA ILE A 132 -1.36 3.76 1.50
C ILE A 132 -0.49 4.94 1.08
N MET A 133 0.67 4.70 0.50
CA MET A 133 1.59 5.73 0.02
C MET A 133 0.98 6.59 -1.10
N GLU A 134 0.28 5.97 -2.04
CA GLU A 134 -0.44 6.68 -3.10
C GLU A 134 -1.51 7.61 -2.50
N ARG A 135 -2.33 7.09 -1.58
CA ARG A 135 -3.38 7.88 -0.92
C ARG A 135 -2.81 9.02 -0.09
N GLN A 136 -1.71 8.79 0.61
CA GLN A 136 -0.99 9.84 1.35
C GLN A 136 -0.54 10.95 0.40
N THR A 137 0.05 10.60 -0.74
CA THR A 137 0.49 11.56 -1.76
C THR A 137 -0.68 12.37 -2.31
N LEU A 138 -1.80 11.73 -2.61
CA LEU A 138 -3.02 12.41 -3.08
C LEU A 138 -3.58 13.35 -2.02
N MET A 139 -3.59 12.96 -0.75
CA MET A 139 -4.04 13.81 0.35
C MET A 139 -3.14 15.04 0.51
N LEU A 140 -1.82 14.88 0.45
CA LEU A 140 -0.88 16.00 0.53
C LEU A 140 -1.11 17.01 -0.61
N LYS A 141 -1.27 16.53 -1.85
CA LYS A 141 -1.61 17.37 -3.00
C LYS A 141 -2.93 18.12 -2.79
N ARG A 142 -3.92 17.47 -2.20
CA ARG A 142 -5.23 18.09 -1.92
C ARG A 142 -5.10 19.17 -0.85
N VAL A 143 -4.34 18.94 0.21
CA VAL A 143 -4.06 19.93 1.26
C VAL A 143 -3.35 21.15 0.65
N GLU A 144 -2.35 20.94 -0.18
CA GLU A 144 -1.63 22.03 -0.88
C GLU A 144 -2.57 22.81 -1.80
N SER A 145 -3.43 22.15 -2.57
CA SER A 145 -4.44 22.80 -3.40
C SER A 145 -5.41 23.65 -2.57
N LEU A 146 -5.88 23.13 -1.43
CA LEU A 146 -6.76 23.89 -0.52
C LEU A 146 -6.04 25.09 0.10
N ARG A 147 -4.75 24.97 0.41
CA ARG A 147 -3.93 26.08 0.91
C ARG A 147 -3.82 27.18 -0.16
N ASN A 148 -3.50 26.81 -1.40
CA ASN A 148 -3.43 27.75 -2.52
C ASN A 148 -4.77 28.45 -2.78
N MET A 149 -5.89 27.73 -2.67
CA MET A 149 -7.24 28.33 -2.78
C MET A 149 -7.48 29.34 -1.66
N LYS A 150 -7.08 29.02 -0.41
CA LYS A 150 -7.22 29.96 0.73
C LYS A 150 -6.41 31.22 0.50
N ASP A 151 -5.16 31.08 0.04
CA ASP A 151 -4.28 32.23 -0.22
C ASP A 151 -4.85 33.10 -1.35
N ASN A 152 -5.40 32.50 -2.41
CA ASN A 152 -6.09 33.19 -3.47
C ASN A 152 -7.35 33.94 -2.96
N LEU A 153 -8.15 33.31 -2.11
CA LEU A 153 -9.33 33.96 -1.49
C LEU A 153 -8.92 35.16 -0.65
N THR A 154 -7.85 35.07 0.11
CA THR A 154 -7.32 36.18 0.91
C THR A 154 -6.91 37.35 -0.02
N SER A 155 -6.19 37.07 -1.09
CA SER A 155 -5.80 38.07 -2.09
C SER A 155 -7.01 38.74 -2.77
N VAL A 156 -8.06 37.97 -3.12
CA VAL A 156 -9.31 38.52 -3.68
C VAL A 156 -10.03 39.39 -2.67
N GLN A 157 -10.08 39.01 -1.40
CA GLN A 157 -10.68 39.83 -0.35
C GLN A 157 -9.95 41.17 -0.14
N GLU A 158 -8.62 41.15 -0.18
CA GLU A 158 -7.81 42.38 -0.12
C GLU A 158 -8.10 43.29 -1.33
N ARG A 159 -8.22 42.71 -2.52
CA ARG A 159 -8.54 43.44 -3.72
C ARG A 159 -9.92 44.09 -3.68
N ILE A 160 -10.92 43.37 -3.15
CA ILE A 160 -12.26 43.91 -2.90
C ILE A 160 -12.19 45.12 -1.96
N LYS A 161 -11.48 45.01 -0.82
CA LYS A 161 -11.30 46.17 0.08
C LYS A 161 -10.64 47.37 -0.58
N GLN A 162 -9.63 47.13 -1.39
CA GLN A 162 -8.99 48.22 -2.14
C GLN A 162 -9.96 48.89 -3.12
N LEU A 163 -10.73 48.11 -3.87
CA LEU A 163 -11.72 48.63 -4.81
C LEU A 163 -12.85 49.41 -4.12
N ASP A 164 -13.32 48.93 -2.97
CA ASP A 164 -14.32 49.66 -2.17
C ASP A 164 -13.79 51.00 -1.64
N SER A 165 -12.52 51.03 -1.20
CA SER A 165 -11.85 52.27 -0.80
C SER A 165 -11.75 53.25 -1.95
N GLN A 166 -11.33 52.78 -3.15
CA GLN A 166 -11.26 53.62 -4.37
C GLN A 166 -12.63 54.14 -4.77
N ARG A 167 -13.68 53.27 -4.71
CA ARG A 167 -15.04 53.66 -5.00
C ARG A 167 -15.56 54.77 -4.05
N GLN A 168 -15.26 54.66 -2.76
CA GLN A 168 -15.63 55.67 -1.77
C GLN A 168 -14.89 57.02 -2.04
N SER A 169 -13.60 56.93 -2.40
CA SER A 169 -12.84 58.14 -2.75
C SER A 169 -13.41 58.86 -4.00
N LEU A 170 -13.69 58.07 -5.04
CA LEU A 170 -14.30 58.59 -6.26
C LEU A 170 -15.69 59.17 -6.02
N LYS A 171 -16.51 58.57 -5.17
CA LYS A 171 -17.80 59.09 -4.78
C LYS A 171 -17.69 60.45 -4.08
N LYS A 172 -16.74 60.60 -3.13
CA LYS A 172 -16.47 61.85 -2.46
C LYS A 172 -16.01 62.96 -3.45
N GLN A 173 -15.16 62.62 -4.39
CA GLN A 173 -14.72 63.53 -5.44
C GLN A 173 -15.89 63.94 -6.35
N GLY A 174 -16.77 62.99 -6.70
CA GLY A 174 -17.99 63.28 -7.45
C GLY A 174 -18.91 64.24 -6.72
N GLU A 175 -19.15 64.05 -5.42
CA GLU A 175 -19.95 64.93 -4.57
C GLU A 175 -19.33 66.34 -4.50
N GLN A 176 -17.98 66.44 -4.40
CA GLN A 176 -17.30 67.73 -4.41
C GLN A 176 -17.44 68.44 -5.75
N LEU A 177 -17.31 67.69 -6.88
CA LEU A 177 -17.51 68.26 -8.22
C LEU A 177 -18.94 68.74 -8.43
N ASP A 178 -19.95 68.02 -7.96
CA ASP A 178 -21.34 68.42 -8.02
C ASP A 178 -21.62 69.68 -7.18
N LEU A 179 -21.03 69.81 -5.99
CA LEU A 179 -21.06 71.03 -5.21
C LEU A 179 -20.44 72.25 -5.93
N LEU A 180 -19.24 72.04 -6.53
CA LEU A 180 -18.57 73.07 -7.30
C LEU A 180 -19.41 73.50 -8.54
N ARG A 181 -19.98 72.53 -9.24
CA ARG A 181 -20.87 72.80 -10.40
C ARG A 181 -22.10 73.60 -10.01
N ASN A 182 -22.73 73.22 -8.88
CA ASN A 182 -23.91 73.94 -8.37
C ASN A 182 -23.55 75.39 -7.93
N ASN A 183 -22.41 75.59 -7.30
CA ASN A 183 -21.91 76.92 -6.92
C ASN A 183 -21.60 77.79 -8.13
N LEU A 184 -21.02 77.20 -9.19
CA LEU A 184 -20.76 77.90 -10.45
C LEU A 184 -22.06 78.26 -11.19
N ALA A 185 -23.07 77.39 -11.17
CA ALA A 185 -24.39 77.65 -11.77
C ALA A 185 -25.17 78.72 -11.04
N LEU A 186 -24.97 78.83 -9.71
CA LEU A 186 -25.55 79.90 -8.91
C LEU A 186 -24.88 81.25 -9.16
N ASN A 187 -23.57 81.26 -9.41
CA ASN A 187 -22.81 82.51 -9.69
C ASN A 187 -22.85 82.93 -11.12
N ASN A 188 -23.33 82.11 -12.08
CA ASN A 188 -23.44 82.43 -13.48
C ASN A 188 -24.83 81.97 -14.00
N PRO A 189 -25.92 82.69 -13.79
CA PRO A 189 -27.24 82.29 -14.29
C PRO A 189 -27.21 82.24 -15.84
N PRO A 190 -27.81 81.15 -16.44
CA PRO A 190 -27.82 81.01 -17.89
C PRO A 190 -28.49 82.20 -18.57
N SER A 191 -27.80 82.81 -19.53
CA SER A 191 -28.39 83.84 -20.42
C SER A 191 -29.67 83.32 -21.09
N PRO A 192 -30.78 84.01 -21.07
CA PRO A 192 -32.02 83.59 -21.69
C PRO A 192 -31.91 83.60 -23.21
N GLY A 193 -31.57 82.47 -23.85
CA GLY A 193 -31.50 82.45 -25.33
C GLY A 193 -30.93 81.22 -26.00
N ALA A 194 -30.52 80.15 -25.29
CA ALA A 194 -30.01 78.94 -25.96
C ALA A 194 -31.13 77.85 -26.12
N LYS A 195 -31.57 77.61 -27.36
CA LYS A 195 -32.45 76.52 -27.75
C LYS A 195 -31.80 75.13 -27.40
N PRO A 196 -32.54 74.14 -26.95
CA PRO A 196 -31.99 72.80 -26.70
C PRO A 196 -31.65 72.09 -28.01
N ALA A 197 -30.41 71.67 -28.14
CA ALA A 197 -29.97 70.77 -29.22
C ALA A 197 -30.59 69.37 -28.99
N THR A 198 -31.35 68.93 -29.97
CA THR A 198 -31.94 67.59 -30.07
C THR A 198 -30.86 66.52 -30.02
N ALA A 199 -30.89 65.71 -28.99
CA ALA A 199 -30.09 64.52 -28.87
C ALA A 199 -30.56 63.44 -29.88
N GLY A 200 -29.72 63.16 -30.85
CA GLY A 200 -29.94 62.05 -31.77
C GLY A 200 -29.79 60.72 -31.07
N SER A 201 -30.85 59.93 -31.12
CA SER A 201 -30.89 58.53 -30.75
C SER A 201 -29.97 57.69 -31.60
N GLN A 202 -28.90 57.14 -31.04
CA GLN A 202 -28.21 55.99 -31.64
C GLN A 202 -28.61 54.72 -30.90
N GLN A 203 -29.30 53.87 -31.64
CA GLN A 203 -29.63 52.50 -31.34
C GLN A 203 -28.37 51.64 -31.40
N PRO A 204 -28.10 50.70 -30.50
CA PRO A 204 -27.06 49.68 -30.70
C PRO A 204 -27.60 48.58 -31.61
N ALA A 205 -26.89 48.25 -32.65
CA ALA A 205 -27.06 47.07 -33.48
C ALA A 205 -26.33 45.88 -32.84
N SER A 206 -27.01 44.73 -32.79
CA SER A 206 -26.68 43.31 -32.74
C SER A 206 -25.45 42.86 -31.97
#